data_f06b09b0b30f6e6ffc73aa5e98a163c6
#
_entry.id   f06b09b0b30f6e6ffc73aa5e98a163c6
#
_cell.length_a   1.000
_cell.length_b   1.000
_cell.length_c   1.000
_cell.angle_alpha   90.00
_cell.angle_beta   90.00
_cell.angle_gamma   90.00
#
_symmetry.space_group_name_H-M   'P 1'
#
loop_
_entity.id
_entity.type
_entity.pdbx_description
1 polymer ?
#
loop_
_entity_poly.entity_id
_entity_poly.type
_entity_poly.pdbx_seq_one_letter_code
_entity_poly.pdbx_strand_id
1 'polypeptide(L)'
;MSLIVQKFGGSSVRDYAHLLRMARIVKSRVDEGDDVVVVLSAQGDTTDGLLQKAKEISERPSPRELDMLLSAGEQMSAALGAMTLRSIGVEAVSLCAWQIPIETDGTHGNAEIELIDTARIRKELAEGHGTVTAAPSGNCWICGTGNPGMAK
;
A
#
# COMPACT_ATOMS: atom_id res chain seq x y z
N MET A 1 8.09 -20.43 11.81
CA MET A 1 7.49 -19.07 11.83
C MET A 1 8.53 -18.12 11.23
N SER A 2 8.27 -17.65 10.04
CA SER A 2 9.15 -16.69 9.33
C SER A 2 8.35 -15.42 9.05
N LEU A 3 9.03 -14.29 8.90
CA LEU A 3 8.41 -13.06 8.39
C LEU A 3 8.54 -13.03 6.87
N ILE A 4 7.42 -13.00 6.17
CA ILE A 4 7.36 -13.02 4.72
C ILE A 4 6.75 -11.71 4.22
N VAL A 5 7.41 -11.06 3.27
CA VAL A 5 6.85 -9.91 2.56
C VAL A 5 6.49 -10.33 1.15
N GLN A 6 5.23 -10.17 0.77
CA GLN A 6 4.71 -10.50 -0.56
C GLN A 6 4.22 -9.25 -1.28
N LYS A 7 4.78 -8.96 -2.44
CA LYS A 7 4.37 -7.83 -3.27
C LYS A 7 3.55 -8.30 -4.47
N PHE A 8 2.39 -7.70 -4.67
CA PHE A 8 1.53 -7.94 -5.84
C PHE A 8 1.34 -6.64 -6.63
N GLY A 9 1.64 -6.70 -7.93
CA GLY A 9 1.42 -5.60 -8.86
C GLY A 9 -0.05 -5.42 -9.23
N GLY A 10 -0.38 -4.30 -9.85
CA GLY A 10 -1.76 -3.93 -10.20
C GLY A 10 -2.51 -4.97 -11.03
N SER A 11 -1.85 -5.61 -12.00
CA SER A 11 -2.43 -6.69 -12.81
C SER A 11 -2.79 -7.92 -11.96
N SER A 12 -2.04 -8.18 -10.89
CA SER A 12 -2.26 -9.32 -9.98
C SER A 12 -3.40 -9.11 -9.00
N VAL A 13 -3.95 -7.90 -8.90
CA VAL A 13 -5.06 -7.52 -8.01
C VAL A 13 -6.17 -6.75 -8.74
N ARG A 14 -6.20 -6.80 -10.05
CA ARG A 14 -7.03 -5.96 -10.92
C ARG A 14 -8.55 -6.08 -10.70
N ASP A 15 -9.02 -7.21 -10.21
CA ASP A 15 -10.44 -7.51 -9.94
C ASP A 15 -10.59 -8.48 -8.76
N TYR A 16 -11.84 -8.76 -8.38
CA TYR A 16 -12.13 -9.65 -7.26
C TYR A 16 -11.54 -11.06 -7.42
N ALA A 17 -11.56 -11.63 -8.62
CA ALA A 17 -11.01 -12.97 -8.84
C ALA A 17 -9.49 -13.01 -8.61
N HIS A 18 -8.79 -11.93 -8.99
CA HIS A 18 -7.36 -11.78 -8.76
C HIS A 18 -7.04 -11.51 -7.29
N LEU A 19 -7.86 -10.66 -6.61
CA LEU A 19 -7.75 -10.46 -5.16
C LEU A 19 -7.94 -11.77 -4.39
N LEU A 20 -8.92 -12.58 -4.78
CA LEU A 20 -9.15 -13.88 -4.15
C LEU A 20 -7.99 -14.86 -4.38
N ARG A 21 -7.37 -14.83 -5.57
CA ARG A 21 -6.17 -15.62 -5.85
C ARG A 21 -5.00 -15.18 -4.97
N MET A 22 -4.75 -13.88 -4.89
CA MET A 22 -3.75 -13.29 -4.00
C MET A 22 -4.00 -13.72 -2.54
N ALA A 23 -5.24 -13.57 -2.07
CA ALA A 23 -5.61 -13.91 -0.70
C ALA A 23 -5.38 -15.41 -0.37
N ARG A 24 -5.62 -16.32 -1.32
CA ARG A 24 -5.32 -17.75 -1.15
C ARG A 24 -3.82 -18.03 -1.04
N ILE A 25 -2.99 -17.31 -1.80
CA ILE A 25 -1.52 -17.42 -1.71
C ILE A 25 -1.04 -16.94 -0.33
N VAL A 26 -1.57 -15.81 0.14
CA VAL A 26 -1.27 -15.29 1.49
C VAL A 26 -1.72 -16.29 2.56
N LYS A 27 -2.97 -16.78 2.44
CA LYS A 27 -3.52 -17.73 3.40
C LYS A 27 -2.68 -18.98 3.55
N SER A 28 -2.15 -19.54 2.46
CA SER A 28 -1.31 -20.74 2.56
C SER A 28 -0.06 -20.51 3.42
N ARG A 29 0.51 -19.33 3.41
CA ARG A 29 1.67 -18.98 4.27
C ARG A 29 1.26 -18.78 5.73
N VAL A 30 0.12 -18.11 5.94
CA VAL A 30 -0.43 -17.94 7.29
C VAL A 30 -0.78 -19.31 7.92
N ASP A 31 -1.37 -20.24 7.14
CA ASP A 31 -1.69 -21.59 7.59
C ASP A 31 -0.43 -22.43 7.91
N GLU A 32 0.73 -22.10 7.30
CA GLU A 32 2.04 -22.66 7.64
C GLU A 32 2.65 -22.03 8.90
N GLY A 33 2.02 -21.02 9.48
CA GLY A 33 2.45 -20.33 10.71
C GLY A 33 3.42 -19.18 10.47
N ASP A 34 3.47 -18.63 9.25
CA ASP A 34 4.30 -17.47 8.93
C ASP A 34 3.58 -16.14 9.21
N ASP A 35 4.32 -15.15 9.63
CA ASP A 35 3.89 -13.75 9.65
C ASP A 35 3.96 -13.18 8.23
N VAL A 36 2.87 -12.57 7.75
CA VAL A 36 2.82 -12.10 6.36
C VAL A 36 2.52 -10.61 6.28
N VAL A 37 3.38 -9.90 5.56
CA VAL A 37 3.17 -8.52 5.12
C VAL A 37 2.89 -8.52 3.62
N VAL A 38 1.75 -7.98 3.22
CA VAL A 38 1.34 -7.89 1.83
C VAL A 38 1.46 -6.46 1.33
N VAL A 39 2.15 -6.26 0.21
CA VAL A 39 2.32 -4.95 -0.42
C VAL A 39 1.56 -4.92 -1.75
N LEU A 40 0.58 -4.03 -1.88
CA LEU A 40 -0.28 -3.95 -3.05
C LEU A 40 -0.08 -2.65 -3.83
N SER A 41 0.02 -2.76 -5.15
CA SER A 41 -0.09 -1.62 -6.08
C SER A 41 -1.56 -1.32 -6.38
N ALA A 42 -1.84 -0.16 -6.97
CA ALA A 42 -3.17 0.19 -7.47
C ALA A 42 -3.69 -0.89 -8.43
N GLN A 43 -5.02 -1.15 -8.39
CA GLN A 43 -5.65 -2.20 -9.20
C GLN A 43 -5.66 -1.84 -10.69
N GLY A 44 -5.21 -2.79 -11.54
CA GLY A 44 -5.36 -2.70 -12.99
C GLY A 44 -4.96 -1.35 -13.55
N ASP A 45 -5.89 -0.69 -14.24
CA ASP A 45 -5.69 0.59 -14.92
C ASP A 45 -6.03 1.81 -14.03
N THR A 46 -6.18 1.64 -12.71
CA THR A 46 -6.58 2.72 -11.79
C THR A 46 -5.61 3.90 -11.88
N THR A 47 -4.31 3.63 -11.88
CA THR A 47 -3.27 4.69 -11.99
C THR A 47 -3.43 5.48 -13.29
N ASP A 48 -3.63 4.80 -14.43
CA ASP A 48 -3.82 5.44 -15.72
C ASP A 48 -5.10 6.29 -15.74
N GLY A 49 -6.19 5.79 -15.15
CA GLY A 49 -7.44 6.53 -15.00
C GLY A 49 -7.29 7.79 -14.14
N LEU A 50 -6.50 7.73 -13.07
CA LEU A 50 -6.22 8.90 -12.22
C LEU A 50 -5.33 9.92 -12.95
N LEU A 51 -4.32 9.45 -13.68
CA LEU A 51 -3.48 10.30 -14.53
C LEU A 51 -4.30 11.01 -15.61
N GLN A 52 -5.24 10.31 -16.24
CA GLN A 52 -6.13 10.91 -17.23
C GLN A 52 -6.99 12.02 -16.63
N LYS A 53 -7.58 11.79 -15.44
CA LYS A 53 -8.36 12.82 -14.73
C LYS A 53 -7.51 14.06 -14.39
N ALA A 54 -6.27 13.86 -13.96
CA ALA A 54 -5.38 14.97 -13.70
C ALA A 54 -5.08 15.80 -14.95
N LYS A 55 -4.87 15.13 -16.10
CA LYS A 55 -4.62 15.78 -17.40
C LYS A 55 -5.84 16.56 -17.91
N GLU A 56 -7.05 16.13 -17.62
CA GLU A 56 -8.28 16.87 -17.98
C GLU A 56 -8.37 18.21 -17.25
N ILE A 57 -7.77 18.32 -16.05
CA ILE A 57 -7.75 19.55 -15.25
C ILE A 57 -6.58 20.45 -15.70
N SER A 58 -5.42 19.89 -15.95
CA SER A 58 -4.21 20.62 -16.30
C SER A 58 -3.24 19.77 -17.12
N GLU A 59 -2.66 20.34 -18.16
CA GLU A 59 -1.58 19.68 -18.91
C GLU A 59 -0.32 19.46 -18.06
N ARG A 60 -0.16 20.25 -17.01
CA ARG A 60 0.98 20.18 -16.07
C ARG A 60 0.46 20.27 -14.64
N PRO A 61 -0.10 19.18 -14.11
CA PRO A 61 -0.56 19.15 -12.73
C PRO A 61 0.63 19.29 -11.77
N SER A 62 0.38 19.89 -10.60
CA SER A 62 1.40 19.96 -9.55
C SER A 62 1.87 18.53 -9.19
N PRO A 63 3.18 18.26 -9.18
CA PRO A 63 3.69 16.94 -8.80
C PRO A 63 3.19 16.48 -7.42
N ARG A 64 3.16 17.40 -6.45
CA ARG A 64 2.65 17.11 -5.10
C ARG A 64 1.19 16.64 -5.12
N GLU A 65 0.31 17.34 -5.85
CA GLU A 65 -1.11 16.98 -5.90
C GLU A 65 -1.33 15.72 -6.74
N LEU A 66 -0.47 15.48 -7.73
CA LEU A 66 -0.49 14.25 -8.51
C LEU A 66 -0.12 13.03 -7.63
N ASP A 67 0.93 13.14 -6.82
CA ASP A 67 1.32 12.10 -5.87
C ASP A 67 0.18 11.79 -4.89
N MET A 68 -0.46 12.83 -4.34
CA MET A 68 -1.64 12.68 -3.47
C MET A 68 -2.77 11.92 -4.18
N LEU A 69 -3.07 12.28 -5.43
CA LEU A 69 -4.12 11.64 -6.21
C LEU A 69 -3.80 10.16 -6.48
N LEU A 70 -2.57 9.86 -6.91
CA LEU A 70 -2.16 8.51 -7.28
C LEU A 70 -2.17 7.57 -6.06
N SER A 71 -1.78 8.07 -4.89
CA SER A 71 -1.77 7.28 -3.67
C SER A 71 -3.15 6.70 -3.29
N ALA A 72 -4.24 7.33 -3.72
CA ALA A 72 -5.59 6.84 -3.47
C ALA A 72 -5.84 5.47 -4.11
N GLY A 73 -5.21 5.18 -5.25
CA GLY A 73 -5.31 3.88 -5.93
C GLY A 73 -4.73 2.74 -5.08
N GLU A 74 -3.57 2.95 -4.50
CA GLU A 74 -2.91 1.98 -3.63
C GLU A 74 -3.68 1.78 -2.31
N GLN A 75 -4.22 2.86 -1.75
CA GLN A 75 -5.05 2.80 -0.54
C GLN A 75 -6.31 1.95 -0.75
N MET A 76 -7.00 2.13 -1.89
CA MET A 76 -8.14 1.29 -2.26
C MET A 76 -7.74 -0.18 -2.33
N SER A 77 -6.61 -0.48 -2.99
CA SER A 77 -6.12 -1.85 -3.11
C SER A 77 -5.82 -2.49 -1.76
N ALA A 78 -5.17 -1.74 -0.86
CA ALA A 78 -4.86 -2.23 0.48
C ALA A 78 -6.14 -2.57 1.27
N ALA A 79 -7.14 -1.69 1.24
CA ALA A 79 -8.42 -1.93 1.91
C ALA A 79 -9.15 -3.16 1.33
N LEU A 80 -9.26 -3.24 0.00
CA LEU A 80 -9.90 -4.37 -0.68
C LEU A 80 -9.14 -5.68 -0.44
N GLY A 81 -7.82 -5.64 -0.40
CA GLY A 81 -6.97 -6.79 -0.07
C GLY A 81 -7.23 -7.31 1.34
N ALA A 82 -7.26 -6.42 2.34
CA ALA A 82 -7.57 -6.78 3.71
C ALA A 82 -9.00 -7.35 3.85
N MET A 83 -9.99 -6.73 3.22
CA MET A 83 -11.37 -7.24 3.19
C MET A 83 -11.44 -8.64 2.57
N THR A 84 -10.70 -8.87 1.48
CA THR A 84 -10.68 -10.18 0.81
C THR A 84 -10.02 -11.25 1.68
N LEU A 85 -8.92 -10.93 2.36
CA LEU A 85 -8.27 -11.84 3.32
C LEU A 85 -9.24 -12.22 4.46
N ARG A 86 -9.89 -11.22 5.05
CA ARG A 86 -10.88 -11.47 6.12
C ARG A 86 -12.05 -12.33 5.65
N SER A 87 -12.50 -12.18 4.41
CA SER A 87 -13.60 -12.99 3.83
C SER A 87 -13.28 -14.48 3.72
N ILE A 88 -12.00 -14.86 3.75
CA ILE A 88 -11.54 -16.25 3.71
C ILE A 88 -10.94 -16.72 5.04
N GLY A 89 -11.18 -15.98 6.12
CA GLY A 89 -10.78 -16.35 7.49
C GLY A 89 -9.34 -16.02 7.86
N VAL A 90 -8.70 -15.07 7.18
CA VAL A 90 -7.40 -14.55 7.58
C VAL A 90 -7.60 -13.18 8.23
N GLU A 91 -7.26 -13.06 9.52
CA GLU A 91 -7.28 -11.75 10.18
C GLU A 91 -6.22 -10.85 9.54
N ALA A 92 -6.65 -9.70 9.03
CA ALA A 92 -5.80 -8.78 8.30
C ALA A 92 -6.21 -7.33 8.57
N VAL A 93 -5.23 -6.44 8.60
CA VAL A 93 -5.42 -5.00 8.73
C VAL A 93 -4.76 -4.27 7.57
N SER A 94 -5.45 -3.33 6.96
CA SER A 94 -4.87 -2.44 5.95
C SER A 94 -4.18 -1.26 6.61
N LEU A 95 -2.98 -0.95 6.16
CA LEU A 95 -2.19 0.19 6.62
C LEU A 95 -1.82 1.08 5.43
N CYS A 96 -2.04 2.37 5.59
CA CYS A 96 -1.55 3.37 4.65
C CYS A 96 -0.14 3.84 5.06
N ALA A 97 0.57 4.43 4.12
CA ALA A 97 1.95 4.84 4.31
C ALA A 97 2.15 5.81 5.49
N TRP A 98 1.19 6.71 5.75
CA TRP A 98 1.27 7.60 6.93
C TRP A 98 1.03 6.90 8.27
N GLN A 99 0.50 5.68 8.27
CA GLN A 99 0.36 4.83 9.46
C GLN A 99 1.61 3.97 9.70
N ILE A 100 2.45 3.88 8.70
CA ILE A 100 3.78 3.27 8.71
C ILE A 100 4.73 4.36 8.25
N PRO A 101 5.30 5.18 9.15
CA PRO A 101 6.14 6.30 8.74
C PRO A 101 7.23 5.83 7.78
N ILE A 102 7.16 6.31 6.54
CA ILE A 102 8.16 6.09 5.49
C ILE A 102 8.76 7.46 5.18
N GLU A 103 10.01 7.63 5.53
CA GLU A 103 10.75 8.88 5.28
C GLU A 103 11.40 8.81 3.90
N THR A 104 11.33 9.92 3.18
CA THR A 104 11.89 10.05 1.84
C THR A 104 12.69 11.34 1.73
N ASP A 105 13.51 11.46 0.69
CA ASP A 105 14.30 12.64 0.36
C ASP A 105 13.48 13.90 -0.02
N GLY A 106 12.14 13.78 -0.04
CA GLY A 106 11.23 14.89 -0.34
C GLY A 106 11.12 15.24 -1.83
N THR A 107 11.69 14.46 -2.74
CA THR A 107 11.61 14.67 -4.18
C THR A 107 10.29 14.18 -4.75
N HIS A 108 9.36 15.10 -5.06
CA HIS A 108 8.06 14.74 -5.64
C HIS A 108 8.20 13.99 -6.97
N GLY A 109 7.40 12.95 -7.16
CA GLY A 109 7.36 12.16 -8.39
C GLY A 109 8.51 11.17 -8.56
N ASN A 110 9.58 11.28 -7.77
CA ASN A 110 10.74 10.37 -7.81
C ASN A 110 11.46 10.33 -6.45
N ALA A 111 10.70 10.11 -5.39
CA ALA A 111 11.24 10.07 -4.03
C ALA A 111 12.04 8.78 -3.77
N GLU A 112 13.16 8.92 -3.09
CA GLU A 112 13.93 7.78 -2.57
C GLU A 112 13.59 7.55 -1.10
N ILE A 113 13.38 6.27 -0.74
CA ILE A 113 13.06 5.88 0.63
C ILE A 113 14.35 5.89 1.46
N GLU A 114 14.37 6.68 2.54
CA GLU A 114 15.50 6.77 3.47
C GLU A 114 15.28 5.90 4.71
N LEU A 115 14.03 5.83 5.22
CA LEU A 115 13.68 5.07 6.42
C LEU A 115 12.25 4.53 6.33
N ILE A 116 12.02 3.34 6.90
CA ILE A 116 10.70 2.78 7.16
C ILE A 116 10.60 2.44 8.63
N ASP A 117 9.70 3.10 9.38
CA ASP A 117 9.40 2.70 10.74
C ASP A 117 8.44 1.50 10.73
N THR A 118 8.95 0.35 11.11
CA THR A 118 8.21 -0.91 11.13
C THR A 118 7.45 -1.18 12.43
N ALA A 119 7.48 -0.28 13.41
CA ALA A 119 6.90 -0.50 14.74
C ALA A 119 5.41 -0.85 14.66
N ARG A 120 4.64 -0.13 13.81
CA ARG A 120 3.21 -0.41 13.63
C ARG A 120 2.97 -1.77 12.98
N ILE A 121 3.72 -2.14 11.95
CA ILE A 121 3.60 -3.45 11.30
C ILE A 121 3.87 -4.57 12.31
N ARG A 122 4.97 -4.46 13.06
CA ARG A 122 5.35 -5.46 14.07
C ARG A 122 4.32 -5.61 15.17
N LYS A 123 3.68 -4.51 15.57
CA LYS A 123 2.59 -4.54 16.55
C LYS A 123 1.41 -5.36 16.03
N GLU A 124 0.93 -5.09 14.82
CA GLU A 124 -0.21 -5.83 14.23
C GLU A 124 0.12 -7.33 14.06
N LEU A 125 1.33 -7.66 13.61
CA LEU A 125 1.77 -9.06 13.50
C LEU A 125 1.80 -9.76 14.87
N ALA A 126 2.27 -9.08 15.92
CA ALA A 126 2.27 -9.62 17.28
C ALA A 126 0.86 -9.84 17.85
N GLU A 127 -0.14 -9.12 17.36
CA GLU A 127 -1.56 -9.30 17.67
C GLU A 127 -2.23 -10.38 16.79
N GLY A 128 -1.48 -11.02 15.91
CA GLY A 128 -1.96 -12.08 15.02
C GLY A 128 -2.64 -11.58 13.75
N HIS A 129 -2.47 -10.31 13.43
CA HIS A 129 -3.00 -9.71 12.21
C HIS A 129 -1.97 -9.75 11.08
N GLY A 130 -2.28 -10.38 9.97
CA GLY A 130 -1.56 -10.13 8.72
C GLY A 130 -1.71 -8.66 8.31
N THR A 131 -0.64 -8.03 7.85
CA THR A 131 -0.70 -6.62 7.44
C THR A 131 -0.78 -6.49 5.93
N VAL A 132 -1.71 -5.68 5.43
CA VAL A 132 -1.82 -5.31 4.02
C VAL A 132 -1.46 -3.83 3.91
N THR A 133 -0.41 -3.50 3.19
CA THR A 133 0.02 -2.12 3.01
C THR A 133 -0.08 -1.70 1.54
N ALA A 134 -0.39 -0.42 1.33
CA ALA A 134 -0.24 0.22 0.03
C ALA A 134 1.24 0.16 -0.38
N ALA A 135 1.52 -0.23 -1.64
CA ALA A 135 2.87 -0.10 -2.15
C ALA A 135 3.27 1.39 -2.06
N PRO A 136 4.45 1.69 -1.56
CA PRO A 136 5.02 2.99 -1.87
C PRO A 136 5.24 2.97 -3.39
N SER A 137 4.32 3.55 -4.14
CA SER A 137 4.63 3.91 -5.52
C SER A 137 5.77 4.92 -5.44
N GLY A 138 6.70 4.91 -6.38
CA GLY A 138 7.74 5.94 -6.44
C GLY A 138 7.18 7.37 -6.46
N ASN A 139 5.85 7.48 -6.49
CA ASN A 139 5.04 8.68 -6.47
C ASN A 139 4.25 8.84 -5.16
N CYS A 140 4.32 7.92 -4.19
CA CYS A 140 3.55 8.03 -2.96
C CYS A 140 4.20 9.01 -1.98
N TRP A 141 3.75 10.23 -2.03
CA TRP A 141 4.26 11.37 -1.29
C TRP A 141 3.57 11.64 0.06
N ILE A 142 2.60 10.84 0.43
CA ILE A 142 1.93 10.96 1.73
C ILE A 142 2.88 10.65 2.90
N CYS A 143 4.06 10.14 2.59
CA CYS A 143 5.09 9.77 3.54
C CYS A 143 6.18 10.83 3.71
N GLY A 144 6.11 11.91 2.98
CA GLY A 144 7.11 12.97 3.08
C GLY A 144 6.98 13.74 4.38
N THR A 145 7.94 13.60 5.24
CA THR A 145 8.13 14.42 6.44
C THR A 145 8.52 15.86 6.13
N GLY A 146 8.23 16.33 4.92
CA GLY A 146 8.40 17.72 4.54
C GLY A 146 7.41 18.69 5.17
N ASN A 147 6.59 18.25 6.16
CA ASN A 147 5.74 19.16 6.92
C ASN A 147 6.33 19.36 8.32
N PRO A 148 7.07 20.45 8.58
CA PRO A 148 7.62 20.76 9.91
C PRO A 148 6.54 21.03 10.97
N GLY A 149 5.25 20.86 10.63
CA GLY A 149 4.11 21.07 11.51
C GLY A 149 3.50 19.80 12.12
N MET A 150 3.95 18.59 11.76
CA MET A 150 3.46 17.33 12.36
C MET A 150 4.44 16.70 13.37
N ALA A 151 5.52 17.37 13.70
CA ALA A 151 6.33 17.03 14.87
C ALA A 151 5.74 17.73 16.10
N LYS A 152 4.67 17.15 16.68
CA LYS A 152 4.33 17.24 18.12
C LYS A 152 3.15 16.33 18.41
#